data_0a925667f08b52b31f51dbfcd0863bf9
#
_entry.id   0a925667f08b52b31f51dbfcd0863bf9
#
_cell.length_a   1.000
_cell.length_b   1.000
_cell.length_c   1.000
_cell.angle_alpha   90.00
_cell.angle_beta   90.00
_cell.angle_gamma   90.00
#
_symmetry.space_group_name_H-M   'P 1'
#
loop_
_entity.id
_entity.type
_entity.pdbx_description
1 polymer ?
#
loop_
_entity_poly.entity_id
_entity_poly.type
_entity_poly.pdbx_seq_one_letter_code
_entity_poly.pdbx_strand_id
1 'polypeptide(L)'
;AVDAFTAETGIPVDVQFKGRTGIREGLQPALDAGTNIDLFDEDIDRVNKTWGDYLLDLEELAKANDYEKTANAGLINACREVGGGTLKSIPYQPNVFAMFYNQEIFDKAGVTEVPKTWEELDAACAKIKEAGFTPITSDDAYILSNFGYHLSRINGYEKASEIVKEGKWDDPSVLEVAKAYEDFA
;
A
#
# COMPACT_ATOMS: atom_id res chain seq x y z
N ALA A 1 13.62 -10.95 -16.22
CA ALA A 1 12.32 -11.65 -16.27
C ALA A 1 11.82 -11.73 -17.72
N VAL A 2 11.66 -10.58 -18.42
CA VAL A 2 11.12 -10.49 -19.79
C VAL A 2 11.93 -11.31 -20.79
N ASP A 3 13.26 -11.15 -20.79
CA ASP A 3 14.13 -11.91 -21.70
C ASP A 3 14.03 -13.43 -21.48
N ALA A 4 13.90 -13.85 -20.22
CA ALA A 4 13.73 -15.27 -19.90
C ALA A 4 12.38 -15.80 -20.41
N PHE A 5 11.31 -15.03 -20.25
CA PHE A 5 9.99 -15.38 -20.80
C PHE A 5 10.02 -15.49 -22.31
N THR A 6 10.60 -14.51 -22.99
CA THR A 6 10.73 -14.55 -24.47
C THR A 6 11.58 -15.74 -24.94
N ALA A 7 12.67 -16.05 -24.22
CA ALA A 7 13.51 -17.20 -24.56
C ALA A 7 12.80 -18.55 -24.36
N GLU A 8 11.93 -18.66 -23.36
CA GLU A 8 11.19 -19.87 -23.05
C GLU A 8 9.97 -20.08 -23.95
N THR A 9 9.24 -19.00 -24.23
CA THR A 9 7.95 -19.06 -24.91
C THR A 9 8.01 -18.70 -26.41
N GLY A 10 9.06 -18.00 -26.83
CA GLY A 10 9.14 -17.41 -28.18
C GLY A 10 8.27 -16.17 -28.37
N ILE A 11 7.57 -15.70 -27.32
CA ILE A 11 6.67 -14.55 -27.40
C ILE A 11 7.49 -13.27 -27.13
N PRO A 12 7.57 -12.34 -28.09
CA PRO A 12 8.23 -11.05 -27.86
C PRO A 12 7.42 -10.19 -26.91
N VAL A 13 8.08 -9.43 -26.05
CA VAL A 13 7.45 -8.53 -25.09
C VAL A 13 7.98 -7.11 -25.29
N ASP A 14 7.07 -6.17 -25.54
CA ASP A 14 7.37 -4.73 -25.52
C ASP A 14 7.06 -4.14 -24.13
N VAL A 15 8.07 -3.67 -23.42
CA VAL A 15 7.92 -3.11 -22.08
C VAL A 15 7.98 -1.60 -22.12
N GLN A 16 6.90 -0.96 -21.72
CA GLN A 16 6.80 0.49 -21.65
C GLN A 16 6.86 0.98 -20.19
N PHE A 17 7.96 1.57 -19.80
CA PHE A 17 8.14 2.18 -18.47
C PHE A 17 7.54 3.59 -18.45
N LYS A 18 6.31 3.72 -18.00
CA LYS A 18 5.57 4.99 -17.94
C LYS A 18 5.67 5.69 -16.58
N GLY A 19 6.10 4.97 -15.55
CA GLY A 19 6.01 5.41 -14.17
C GLY A 19 4.56 5.54 -13.70
N ARG A 20 4.36 5.78 -12.41
CA ARG A 20 3.03 5.87 -11.79
C ARG A 20 2.12 6.91 -12.44
N THR A 21 2.62 8.12 -12.59
CA THR A 21 1.86 9.23 -13.19
C THR A 21 1.46 8.92 -14.63
N GLY A 22 2.41 8.47 -15.45
CA GLY A 22 2.14 8.16 -16.85
C GLY A 22 1.14 7.02 -17.05
N ILE A 23 1.14 6.01 -16.18
CA ILE A 23 0.11 4.95 -16.18
C ILE A 23 -1.25 5.55 -15.80
N ARG A 24 -1.33 6.29 -14.72
CA ARG A 24 -2.59 6.86 -14.21
C ARG A 24 -3.27 7.83 -15.17
N GLU A 25 -2.49 8.59 -15.90
CA GLU A 25 -3.01 9.55 -16.89
C GLU A 25 -3.26 8.93 -18.26
N GLY A 26 -2.47 7.96 -18.65
CA GLY A 26 -2.48 7.43 -20.03
C GLY A 26 -3.21 6.12 -20.25
N LEU A 27 -3.39 5.30 -19.20
CA LEU A 27 -3.94 3.95 -19.37
C LEU A 27 -5.43 3.98 -19.76
N GLN A 28 -6.25 4.75 -19.05
CA GLN A 28 -7.68 4.84 -19.35
C GLN A 28 -7.97 5.28 -20.79
N PRO A 29 -7.39 6.39 -21.29
CA PRO A 29 -7.58 6.78 -22.69
C PRO A 29 -7.11 5.72 -23.70
N ALA A 30 -6.05 4.98 -23.38
CA ALA A 30 -5.55 3.92 -24.26
C ALA A 30 -6.51 2.73 -24.31
N LEU A 31 -7.03 2.29 -23.18
CA LEU A 31 -8.03 1.23 -23.08
C LEU A 31 -9.34 1.61 -23.81
N ASP A 32 -9.83 2.85 -23.61
CA ASP A 32 -11.03 3.36 -24.27
C ASP A 32 -10.86 3.43 -25.80
N ALA A 33 -9.66 3.72 -26.27
CA ALA A 33 -9.31 3.71 -27.68
C ALA A 33 -9.13 2.30 -28.27
N GLY A 34 -9.26 1.25 -27.46
CA GLY A 34 -9.06 -0.13 -27.88
C GLY A 34 -7.59 -0.47 -28.16
N THR A 35 -6.64 0.25 -27.58
CA THR A 35 -5.22 -0.09 -27.68
C THR A 35 -4.98 -1.46 -27.05
N ASN A 36 -4.28 -2.34 -27.78
CA ASN A 36 -3.93 -3.64 -27.23
C ASN A 36 -2.88 -3.50 -26.13
N ILE A 37 -3.27 -3.79 -24.91
CA ILE A 37 -2.43 -3.80 -23.72
C ILE A 37 -2.66 -5.14 -23.03
N ASP A 38 -1.67 -6.02 -23.12
CA ASP A 38 -1.81 -7.37 -22.59
C ASP A 38 -1.68 -7.42 -21.08
N LEU A 39 -0.76 -6.61 -20.50
CA LEU A 39 -0.50 -6.53 -19.07
C LEU A 39 -0.18 -5.10 -18.65
N PHE A 40 -0.59 -4.72 -17.47
CA PHE A 40 -0.14 -3.49 -16.84
C PHE A 40 -0.01 -3.69 -15.33
N ASP A 41 0.77 -2.81 -14.68
CA ASP A 41 1.13 -2.88 -13.27
C ASP A 41 0.72 -1.61 -12.54
N GLU A 42 -0.07 -1.77 -11.47
CA GLU A 42 -0.46 -0.69 -10.55
C GLU A 42 -0.99 -1.30 -9.23
N ASP A 43 -1.30 -0.47 -8.23
CA ASP A 43 -1.86 -0.90 -6.96
C ASP A 43 -3.18 -1.67 -7.13
N ILE A 44 -3.38 -2.77 -6.39
CA ILE A 44 -4.53 -3.68 -6.55
C ILE A 44 -5.88 -2.99 -6.43
N ASP A 45 -6.02 -2.03 -5.52
CA ASP A 45 -7.25 -1.24 -5.39
C ASP A 45 -7.56 -0.45 -6.65
N ARG A 46 -6.56 0.23 -7.19
CA ARG A 46 -6.71 1.05 -8.39
C ARG A 46 -6.98 0.19 -9.62
N VAL A 47 -6.23 -0.90 -9.79
CA VAL A 47 -6.44 -1.85 -10.88
C VAL A 47 -7.90 -2.30 -10.92
N ASN A 48 -8.43 -2.75 -9.81
CA ASN A 48 -9.77 -3.35 -9.77
C ASN A 48 -10.89 -2.29 -9.76
N LYS A 49 -10.71 -1.16 -9.07
CA LYS A 49 -11.75 -0.12 -8.96
C LYS A 49 -11.84 0.79 -10.20
N THR A 50 -10.70 1.08 -10.84
CA THR A 50 -10.65 2.01 -11.97
C THR A 50 -10.77 1.28 -13.30
N TRP A 51 -10.11 0.12 -13.44
CA TRP A 51 -10.03 -0.60 -14.72
C TRP A 51 -10.60 -2.01 -14.67
N GLY A 52 -11.34 -2.36 -13.61
CA GLY A 52 -11.89 -3.70 -13.39
C GLY A 52 -12.74 -4.25 -14.53
N ASP A 53 -13.39 -3.38 -15.30
CA ASP A 53 -14.23 -3.77 -16.45
C ASP A 53 -13.41 -4.20 -17.67
N TYR A 54 -12.12 -3.84 -17.73
CA TYR A 54 -11.19 -4.25 -18.79
C TYR A 54 -10.42 -5.52 -18.45
N LEU A 55 -10.50 -5.99 -17.20
CA LEU A 55 -9.71 -7.12 -16.71
C LEU A 55 -10.39 -8.46 -17.01
N LEU A 56 -9.57 -9.45 -17.32
CA LEU A 56 -10.03 -10.83 -17.46
C LEU A 56 -10.28 -11.47 -16.09
N ASP A 57 -11.24 -12.40 -16.05
CA ASP A 57 -11.37 -13.34 -14.96
C ASP A 57 -10.23 -14.36 -15.04
N LEU A 58 -9.41 -14.43 -13.99
CA LEU A 58 -8.23 -15.28 -13.92
C LEU A 58 -8.44 -16.55 -13.10
N GLU A 59 -9.65 -16.81 -12.57
CA GLU A 59 -9.90 -17.97 -11.68
C GLU A 59 -9.57 -19.31 -12.34
N GLU A 60 -10.03 -19.54 -13.56
CA GLU A 60 -9.75 -20.80 -14.26
C GLU A 60 -8.26 -20.93 -14.61
N LEU A 61 -7.60 -19.83 -14.98
CA LEU A 61 -6.17 -19.82 -15.26
C LEU A 61 -5.35 -20.10 -13.99
N ALA A 62 -5.71 -19.48 -12.88
CA ALA A 62 -5.08 -19.69 -11.58
C ALA A 62 -5.21 -21.16 -11.12
N LYS A 63 -6.40 -21.74 -11.27
CA LYS A 63 -6.67 -23.13 -10.96
C LYS A 63 -5.91 -24.09 -11.87
N ALA A 64 -5.89 -23.85 -13.17
CA ALA A 64 -5.18 -24.69 -14.14
C ALA A 64 -3.66 -24.74 -13.90
N ASN A 65 -3.10 -23.70 -13.30
CA ASN A 65 -1.68 -23.59 -12.99
C ASN A 65 -1.34 -23.81 -11.52
N ASP A 66 -2.27 -24.29 -10.70
CA ASP A 66 -2.06 -24.52 -9.28
C ASP A 66 -1.52 -23.27 -8.55
N TYR A 67 -1.91 -22.07 -8.99
CA TYR A 67 -1.37 -20.80 -8.52
C TYR A 67 -1.53 -20.62 -7.00
N GLU A 68 -2.63 -21.09 -6.43
CA GLU A 68 -2.90 -21.03 -4.99
C GLU A 68 -1.94 -21.89 -4.15
N LYS A 69 -1.24 -22.85 -4.75
CA LYS A 69 -0.23 -23.65 -4.06
C LYS A 69 1.11 -22.94 -3.95
N THR A 70 1.36 -21.97 -4.81
CA THR A 70 2.65 -21.26 -4.94
C THR A 70 2.62 -19.83 -4.45
N ALA A 71 1.46 -19.21 -4.43
CA ALA A 71 1.28 -17.82 -4.01
C ALA A 71 0.73 -17.71 -2.57
N ASN A 72 0.92 -16.55 -1.95
CA ASN A 72 0.42 -16.29 -0.60
C ASN A 72 -1.12 -16.17 -0.63
N ALA A 73 -1.79 -17.03 0.11
CA ALA A 73 -3.26 -17.08 0.17
C ALA A 73 -3.90 -15.75 0.63
N GLY A 74 -3.28 -15.04 1.56
CA GLY A 74 -3.76 -13.74 2.03
C GLY A 74 -3.76 -12.68 0.94
N LEU A 75 -2.71 -12.66 0.10
CA LEU A 75 -2.61 -11.73 -1.03
C LEU A 75 -3.60 -12.08 -2.15
N ILE A 76 -3.79 -13.37 -2.44
CA ILE A 76 -4.79 -13.83 -3.43
C ILE A 76 -6.19 -13.43 -2.97
N ASN A 77 -6.52 -13.67 -1.68
CA ASN A 77 -7.82 -13.30 -1.13
C ASN A 77 -8.05 -11.79 -1.14
N ALA A 78 -7.03 -10.98 -0.86
CA ALA A 78 -7.12 -9.53 -0.99
C ALA A 78 -7.42 -9.10 -2.44
N CYS A 79 -6.79 -9.73 -3.45
CA CYS A 79 -7.10 -9.46 -4.85
C CYS A 79 -8.52 -9.86 -5.24
N ARG A 80 -9.04 -10.98 -4.72
CA ARG A 80 -10.44 -11.39 -4.92
C ARG A 80 -11.41 -10.40 -4.26
N GLU A 81 -11.13 -9.96 -3.03
CA GLU A 81 -11.99 -9.01 -2.32
C GLU A 81 -12.15 -7.71 -3.13
N VAL A 82 -11.05 -7.11 -3.57
CA VAL A 82 -11.09 -5.88 -4.37
C VAL A 82 -11.63 -6.12 -5.79
N GLY A 83 -11.52 -7.33 -6.31
CA GLY A 83 -12.06 -7.77 -7.60
C GLY A 83 -13.57 -8.13 -7.58
N GLY A 84 -14.26 -7.86 -6.46
CA GLY A 84 -15.69 -8.17 -6.33
C GLY A 84 -15.99 -9.66 -6.17
N GLY A 85 -15.08 -10.42 -5.58
CA GLY A 85 -15.17 -11.86 -5.36
C GLY A 85 -14.48 -12.71 -6.44
N THR A 86 -13.85 -12.08 -7.43
CA THR A 86 -13.17 -12.74 -8.55
C THR A 86 -11.71 -12.32 -8.64
N LEU A 87 -10.82 -13.24 -8.92
CA LEU A 87 -9.40 -12.95 -9.17
C LEU A 87 -9.22 -12.29 -10.54
N LYS A 88 -9.00 -10.99 -10.57
CA LYS A 88 -8.78 -10.19 -11.79
C LYS A 88 -7.36 -9.63 -11.90
N SER A 89 -6.56 -9.82 -10.86
CA SER A 89 -5.17 -9.32 -10.81
C SER A 89 -4.29 -10.30 -10.06
N ILE A 90 -3.01 -10.33 -10.39
CA ILE A 90 -2.01 -11.22 -9.79
C ILE A 90 -1.10 -10.39 -8.89
N PRO A 91 -1.09 -10.61 -7.56
CA PRO A 91 -0.18 -9.92 -6.65
C PRO A 91 1.23 -10.50 -6.80
N TYR A 92 2.22 -9.66 -7.08
CA TYR A 92 3.61 -10.09 -7.20
C TYR A 92 4.56 -9.35 -6.27
N GLN A 93 4.18 -8.17 -5.77
CA GLN A 93 5.02 -7.35 -4.91
C GLN A 93 4.20 -6.81 -3.73
N PRO A 94 4.27 -7.45 -2.54
CA PRO A 94 3.67 -6.89 -1.35
C PRO A 94 4.42 -5.63 -0.93
N ASN A 95 3.68 -4.62 -0.51
CA ASN A 95 4.23 -3.41 0.07
C ASN A 95 3.89 -3.34 1.56
N VAL A 96 4.87 -2.96 2.37
CA VAL A 96 4.73 -2.83 3.82
C VAL A 96 5.19 -1.45 4.24
N PHE A 97 4.34 -0.73 4.94
CA PHE A 97 4.75 0.47 5.64
C PHE A 97 5.46 0.11 6.93
N ALA A 98 6.59 0.74 7.18
CA ALA A 98 7.36 0.53 8.40
C ALA A 98 8.00 1.85 8.85
N MET A 99 8.20 1.98 10.15
CA MET A 99 8.98 3.06 10.71
C MET A 99 10.46 2.64 10.69
N PHE A 100 11.28 3.43 10.02
CA PHE A 100 12.72 3.27 10.02
C PHE A 100 13.34 4.22 11.04
N TYR A 101 14.40 3.82 11.70
CA TYR A 101 15.14 4.66 12.62
C TYR A 101 16.63 4.71 12.26
N ASN A 102 17.27 5.81 12.61
CA ASN A 102 18.71 5.98 12.44
C ASN A 102 19.40 5.66 13.77
N GLN A 103 20.18 4.58 13.81
CA GLN A 103 20.86 4.13 15.02
C GLN A 103 21.84 5.18 15.56
N GLU A 104 22.57 5.88 14.68
CA GLU A 104 23.51 6.91 15.10
C GLU A 104 22.82 8.09 15.81
N ILE A 105 21.63 8.48 15.33
CA ILE A 105 20.82 9.51 15.98
C ILE A 105 20.30 9.01 17.34
N PHE A 106 19.83 7.77 17.43
CA PHE A 106 19.40 7.16 18.67
C PHE A 106 20.54 7.18 19.71
N ASP A 107 21.73 6.73 19.31
CA ASP A 107 22.90 6.71 20.18
C ASP A 107 23.26 8.13 20.70
N LYS A 108 23.29 9.12 19.80
CA LYS A 108 23.57 10.53 20.15
C LYS A 108 22.51 11.13 21.05
N ALA A 109 21.26 10.74 20.90
CA ALA A 109 20.13 11.20 21.72
C ALA A 109 19.95 10.39 23.02
N GLY A 110 20.76 9.37 23.26
CA GLY A 110 20.61 8.49 24.44
C GLY A 110 19.34 7.66 24.42
N VAL A 111 18.83 7.31 23.22
CA VAL A 111 17.73 6.36 23.04
C VAL A 111 18.32 4.97 22.90
N THR A 112 18.23 4.17 23.94
CA THR A 112 18.92 2.86 24.04
C THR A 112 18.10 1.70 23.52
N GLU A 113 16.78 1.86 23.38
CA GLU A 113 15.87 0.82 22.91
C GLU A 113 14.89 1.39 21.88
N VAL A 114 14.49 0.56 20.93
CA VAL A 114 13.47 0.91 19.95
C VAL A 114 12.12 1.01 20.67
N PRO A 115 11.39 2.14 20.55
CA PRO A 115 10.09 2.33 21.17
C PRO A 115 9.09 1.24 20.76
N LYS A 116 8.31 0.74 21.71
CA LYS A 116 7.27 -0.28 21.50
C LYS A 116 5.87 0.26 21.77
N THR A 117 5.77 1.41 22.41
CA THR A 117 4.50 2.11 22.67
C THR A 117 4.57 3.55 22.18
N TRP A 118 3.43 4.22 22.09
CA TRP A 118 3.37 5.63 21.72
C TRP A 118 4.09 6.51 22.74
N GLU A 119 3.91 6.25 24.02
CA GLU A 119 4.55 6.99 25.11
C GLU A 119 6.09 6.86 25.04
N GLU A 120 6.60 5.68 24.71
CA GLU A 120 8.03 5.46 24.49
C GLU A 120 8.52 6.19 23.24
N LEU A 121 7.71 6.23 22.18
CA LEU A 121 8.02 6.97 20.96
C LEU A 121 8.09 8.47 21.22
N ASP A 122 7.10 9.03 21.92
CA ASP A 122 7.08 10.45 22.30
C ASP A 122 8.29 10.81 23.16
N ALA A 123 8.64 9.97 24.13
CA ALA A 123 9.83 10.16 24.96
C ALA A 123 11.14 10.08 24.14
N ALA A 124 11.21 9.20 23.15
CA ALA A 124 12.34 9.12 22.24
C ALA A 124 12.42 10.37 21.34
N CYS A 125 11.28 10.82 20.81
CA CYS A 125 11.21 12.05 20.02
C CYS A 125 11.69 13.27 20.79
N ALA A 126 11.29 13.41 22.06
CA ALA A 126 11.75 14.50 22.94
C ALA A 126 13.28 14.48 23.08
N LYS A 127 13.89 13.33 23.37
CA LYS A 127 15.35 13.17 23.48
C LYS A 127 16.07 13.51 22.17
N ILE A 128 15.53 13.05 21.05
CA ILE A 128 16.10 13.32 19.72
C ILE A 128 16.06 14.81 19.43
N LYS A 129 14.96 15.48 19.77
CA LYS A 129 14.81 16.94 19.61
C LYS A 129 15.78 17.71 20.51
N GLU A 130 15.94 17.31 21.78
CA GLU A 130 16.93 17.89 22.70
C GLU A 130 18.37 17.72 22.21
N ALA A 131 18.67 16.61 21.54
CA ALA A 131 19.98 16.38 20.91
C ALA A 131 20.19 17.18 19.61
N GLY A 132 19.23 17.99 19.18
CA GLY A 132 19.31 18.87 18.01
C GLY A 132 18.98 18.20 16.68
N PHE A 133 18.31 17.05 16.70
CA PHE A 133 17.87 16.34 15.50
C PHE A 133 16.37 16.48 15.27
N THR A 134 15.92 16.26 14.03
CA THR A 134 14.51 16.12 13.69
C THR A 134 14.04 14.72 14.10
N PRO A 135 13.08 14.58 15.04
CA PRO A 135 12.70 13.28 15.57
C PRO A 135 11.98 12.39 14.56
N ILE A 136 11.07 12.95 13.76
CA ILE A 136 10.30 12.21 12.76
C ILE A 136 10.25 13.00 11.46
N THR A 137 10.29 12.27 10.36
CA THR A 137 10.03 12.81 9.02
C THR A 137 9.18 11.83 8.23
N SER A 138 8.35 12.35 7.35
CA SER A 138 7.52 11.58 6.43
C SER A 138 7.54 12.23 5.06
N ASP A 139 7.35 11.43 4.04
CA ASP A 139 7.12 11.91 2.69
C ASP A 139 5.75 12.60 2.60
N ASP A 140 5.65 13.74 1.94
CA ASP A 140 4.42 14.52 1.82
C ASP A 140 3.29 13.77 1.09
N ALA A 141 3.64 12.89 0.17
CA ALA A 141 2.67 12.04 -0.55
C ALA A 141 1.99 11.00 0.36
N TYR A 142 2.64 10.64 1.48
CA TYR A 142 2.16 9.58 2.39
C TYR A 142 1.85 10.08 3.80
N ILE A 143 1.86 11.38 4.04
CA ILE A 143 1.61 11.96 5.36
C ILE A 143 0.23 11.55 5.93
N LEU A 144 -0.77 11.38 5.07
CA LEU A 144 -2.09 10.90 5.47
C LEU A 144 -2.09 9.45 5.97
N SER A 145 -1.05 8.66 5.65
CA SER A 145 -0.90 7.32 6.22
C SER A 145 -0.72 7.37 7.74
N ASN A 146 -0.09 8.41 8.26
CA ASN A 146 0.07 8.62 9.71
C ASN A 146 -1.28 8.81 10.39
N PHE A 147 -2.21 9.55 9.77
CA PHE A 147 -3.59 9.65 10.26
C PHE A 147 -4.28 8.27 10.27
N GLY A 148 -4.08 7.45 9.24
CA GLY A 148 -4.60 6.08 9.17
C GLY A 148 -4.05 5.18 10.28
N TYR A 149 -2.79 5.35 10.70
CA TYR A 149 -2.24 4.63 11.84
C TYR A 149 -2.92 5.03 13.16
N HIS A 150 -3.11 6.32 13.41
CA HIS A 150 -3.84 6.81 14.59
C HIS A 150 -5.29 6.32 14.58
N LEU A 151 -5.95 6.35 13.41
CA LEU A 151 -7.31 5.82 13.25
C LEU A 151 -7.41 4.34 13.64
N SER A 152 -6.46 3.54 13.16
CA SER A 152 -6.43 2.11 13.45
C SER A 152 -6.06 1.80 14.91
N ARG A 153 -5.19 2.61 15.51
CA ARG A 153 -4.78 2.45 16.91
C ARG A 153 -5.91 2.75 17.89
N ILE A 154 -6.64 3.83 17.66
CA ILE A 154 -7.73 4.27 18.55
C ILE A 154 -8.95 3.37 18.39
N ASN A 155 -9.28 2.96 17.17
CA ASN A 155 -10.51 2.25 16.86
C ASN A 155 -10.35 0.73 16.70
N GLY A 156 -9.13 0.23 16.56
CA GLY A 156 -8.89 -1.10 16.02
C GLY A 156 -9.06 -1.15 14.50
N TYR A 157 -8.49 -2.19 13.87
CA TYR A 157 -8.46 -2.31 12.42
C TYR A 157 -9.86 -2.39 11.79
N GLU A 158 -10.76 -3.17 12.38
CA GLU A 158 -12.10 -3.41 11.83
C GLU A 158 -12.93 -2.12 11.77
N LYS A 159 -13.03 -1.40 12.87
CA LYS A 159 -13.77 -0.13 12.92
C LYS A 159 -13.11 0.95 12.07
N ALA A 160 -11.79 1.05 12.08
CA ALA A 160 -11.08 1.98 11.21
C ALA A 160 -11.35 1.69 9.72
N SER A 161 -11.34 0.42 9.33
CA SER A 161 -11.67 -0.02 7.98
C SER A 161 -13.12 0.31 7.59
N GLU A 162 -14.07 0.12 8.51
CA GLU A 162 -15.47 0.49 8.32
C GLU A 162 -15.63 2.00 8.11
N ILE A 163 -15.01 2.84 8.97
CA ILE A 163 -15.04 4.29 8.84
C ILE A 163 -14.58 4.72 7.43
N VAL A 164 -13.46 4.17 6.96
CA VAL A 164 -12.91 4.51 5.64
C VAL A 164 -13.78 3.98 4.50
N LYS A 165 -14.23 2.71 4.56
CA LYS A 165 -15.00 2.06 3.49
C LYS A 165 -16.39 2.69 3.32
N GLU A 166 -17.03 3.06 4.43
CA GLU A 166 -18.40 3.59 4.43
C GLU A 166 -18.45 5.13 4.49
N GLY A 167 -17.29 5.78 4.59
CA GLY A 167 -17.19 7.24 4.65
C GLY A 167 -17.77 7.84 5.92
N LYS A 168 -17.74 7.12 7.06
CA LYS A 168 -18.27 7.55 8.37
C LYS A 168 -17.33 8.53 9.08
N TRP A 169 -16.95 9.59 8.42
CA TRP A 169 -16.02 10.59 8.94
C TRP A 169 -16.58 11.48 10.06
N ASP A 170 -17.89 11.38 10.31
CA ASP A 170 -18.61 12.02 11.43
C ASP A 170 -18.63 11.16 12.71
N ASP A 171 -18.02 9.97 12.70
CA ASP A 171 -17.85 9.16 13.93
C ASP A 171 -17.07 9.97 14.99
N PRO A 172 -17.55 10.03 16.23
CA PRO A 172 -16.91 10.82 17.31
C PRO A 172 -15.43 10.48 17.53
N SER A 173 -15.01 9.25 17.27
CA SER A 173 -13.62 8.82 17.38
C SER A 173 -12.70 9.48 16.35
N VAL A 174 -13.22 9.95 15.24
CA VAL A 174 -12.41 10.64 14.21
C VAL A 174 -11.86 11.97 14.77
N LEU A 175 -12.64 12.67 15.58
CA LEU A 175 -12.16 13.88 16.25
C LEU A 175 -11.06 13.58 17.29
N GLU A 176 -11.18 12.45 17.99
CA GLU A 176 -10.13 11.99 18.92
C GLU A 176 -8.85 11.66 18.14
N VAL A 177 -8.97 10.97 17.01
CA VAL A 177 -7.84 10.68 16.12
C VAL A 177 -7.18 11.96 15.61
N ALA A 178 -7.97 12.95 15.19
CA ALA A 178 -7.44 14.22 14.69
C ALA A 178 -6.64 14.97 15.77
N LYS A 179 -7.11 14.98 17.02
CA LYS A 179 -6.39 15.56 18.15
C LYS A 179 -5.10 14.82 18.45
N ALA A 180 -5.16 13.49 18.53
CA ALA A 180 -3.96 12.68 18.77
C ALA A 180 -2.92 12.86 17.65
N TYR A 181 -3.36 13.06 16.42
CA TYR A 181 -2.47 13.34 15.30
C TYR A 181 -1.87 14.76 15.36
N GLU A 182 -2.66 15.75 15.77
CA GLU A 182 -2.19 17.13 15.98
C GLU A 182 -1.13 17.18 17.10
N ASP A 183 -1.36 16.47 18.20
CA ASP A 183 -0.42 16.42 19.34
C ASP A 183 0.90 15.71 18.95
N PHE A 184 0.85 14.78 17.99
CA PHE A 184 2.02 14.05 17.47
C PHE A 184 2.84 14.86 16.47
N ALA A 185 2.24 15.76 15.71
CA ALA A 185 2.87 16.54 14.62
C ALA A 185 3.68 17.73 15.15
#